data_d982083220ff4cb6bdbcb09bab97c90b
#
_entry.id   d982083220ff4cb6bdbcb09bab97c90b
#
_cell.length_a   1.000
_cell.length_b   1.000
_cell.length_c   1.000
_cell.angle_alpha   90.00
_cell.angle_beta   90.00
_cell.angle_gamma   90.00
#
_symmetry.space_group_name_H-M   'P 1'
#
loop_
_entity.id
_entity.type
_entity.pdbx_description
1 polymer ?
#
loop_
_entity_poly.entity_id
_entity_poly.type
_entity_poly.pdbx_seq_one_letter_code
_entity_poly.pdbx_strand_id
1 'polypeptide(L)'
;MSSWLWSDVLQTKLHPKSLCLVSSPGGDGLESFSQGEAVFKAQLEELEDRLHFFSEECDYLQGFQLLCDLHNGFSGVGARTAELLHDEYPGRGILSFGTCPAPSGDRDPCTAVYQLVNCVLALGPLCSQSSFFCPLSVSSSLGRRPGASAAFPQLLYNAALPYHSSAVLALALNTLTAPYRMSSSGFSMLHFAEALTFGGRKMLAATCSVPFPLAPAWSLPDALLPHMTSAPWRSVSPCQHPSTVFSQSVVLRGIPETRQTSSLPAGTRLPSSLHACESGSQVLQHYLSSLYSRALSTTHLLGAPCALGSTFPQFFSRFVTKDGFTMEQPQSEAPGEDTKSSALGPTARSQNNTFYLKQ
;
A
#
# COMPACT_ATOMS: atom_id res chain seq x y z
N MET A 1 9.54 22.65 14.89
CA MET A 1 9.48 21.47 14.01
C MET A 1 10.90 20.93 13.92
N SER A 2 11.18 19.75 14.45
CA SER A 2 12.48 19.10 14.25
C SER A 2 12.58 18.71 12.78
N SER A 3 13.56 19.24 12.07
CA SER A 3 13.88 18.82 10.70
C SER A 3 14.44 17.40 10.77
N TRP A 4 13.66 16.43 10.33
CA TRP A 4 14.13 15.05 10.16
C TRP A 4 15.16 15.02 9.02
N LEU A 5 16.33 14.50 9.31
CA LEU A 5 17.34 14.23 8.29
C LEU A 5 17.08 12.83 7.69
N TRP A 6 17.45 12.64 6.45
CA TRP A 6 17.38 11.31 5.81
C TRP A 6 18.13 10.24 6.62
N SER A 7 19.23 10.61 7.29
CA SER A 7 19.98 9.75 8.20
C SER A 7 19.16 9.21 9.38
N ASP A 8 18.14 9.95 9.80
CA ASP A 8 17.29 9.54 10.95
C ASP A 8 16.27 8.49 10.56
N VAL A 9 15.91 8.42 9.27
CA VAL A 9 14.88 7.54 8.72
C VAL A 9 15.50 6.33 8.00
N LEU A 10 16.62 6.51 7.31
CA LEU A 10 17.28 5.45 6.57
C LEU A 10 18.11 4.57 7.52
N GLN A 11 17.62 3.38 7.81
CA GLN A 11 18.32 2.39 8.64
C GLN A 11 19.28 1.50 7.83
N THR A 12 19.26 1.59 6.51
CA THR A 12 20.05 0.77 5.59
C THR A 12 21.01 1.64 4.80
N LYS A 13 22.25 1.17 4.64
CA LYS A 13 23.20 1.81 3.71
C LYS A 13 22.71 1.59 2.28
N LEU A 14 22.42 2.68 1.60
CA LEU A 14 22.06 2.63 0.18
C LEU A 14 23.34 2.46 -0.66
N HIS A 15 23.23 1.69 -1.73
CA HIS A 15 24.31 1.57 -2.71
C HIS A 15 24.48 2.93 -3.44
N PRO A 16 25.69 3.45 -3.68
CA PRO A 16 25.87 4.75 -4.32
C PRO A 16 25.18 4.89 -5.67
N LYS A 17 25.16 3.83 -6.48
CA LYS A 17 24.46 3.81 -7.77
C LYS A 17 22.92 3.78 -7.65
N SER A 18 22.36 3.51 -6.47
CA SER A 18 20.91 3.56 -6.24
C SER A 18 20.38 4.98 -5.97
N LEU A 19 21.28 5.97 -5.87
CA LEU A 19 20.93 7.36 -5.58
C LEU A 19 21.19 8.24 -6.81
N CYS A 20 20.14 8.76 -7.41
CA CYS A 20 20.21 9.78 -8.44
C CYS A 20 19.74 11.11 -7.84
N LEU A 21 20.61 12.12 -7.85
CA LEU A 21 20.31 13.45 -7.32
C LEU A 21 19.71 14.31 -8.43
N VAL A 22 18.44 14.67 -8.24
CA VAL A 22 17.74 15.57 -9.16
C VAL A 22 18.03 17.01 -8.77
N SER A 23 18.75 17.74 -9.62
CA SER A 23 19.00 19.16 -9.46
C SER A 23 18.02 19.98 -10.29
N SER A 24 17.18 20.79 -9.64
CA SER A 24 16.31 21.73 -10.35
C SER A 24 17.13 22.92 -10.86
N PRO A 25 17.07 23.26 -12.16
CA PRO A 25 17.66 24.48 -12.65
C PRO A 25 16.92 25.70 -12.03
N GLY A 26 17.55 26.41 -11.13
CA GLY A 26 16.97 27.58 -10.48
C GLY A 26 16.86 27.51 -8.95
N GLY A 27 17.13 26.38 -8.34
CA GLY A 27 17.11 26.22 -6.86
C GLY A 27 15.72 26.11 -6.24
N ASP A 28 14.67 26.40 -6.98
CA ASP A 28 13.27 26.16 -6.59
C ASP A 28 12.91 24.68 -6.78
N GLY A 29 11.99 24.19 -5.98
CA GLY A 29 11.59 22.77 -6.02
C GLY A 29 11.07 22.35 -7.39
N LEU A 30 10.99 21.05 -7.62
CA LEU A 30 10.46 20.46 -8.85
C LEU A 30 8.91 20.48 -8.79
N GLU A 31 8.27 21.56 -9.29
CA GLU A 31 6.85 21.82 -9.06
C GLU A 31 5.94 21.39 -10.20
N SER A 32 6.42 21.38 -11.46
CA SER A 32 5.59 21.08 -12.62
C SER A 32 6.01 19.81 -13.36
N PHE A 33 5.04 19.14 -13.98
CA PHE A 33 5.25 17.95 -14.81
C PHE A 33 6.32 18.19 -15.89
N SER A 34 6.28 19.32 -16.58
CA SER A 34 7.23 19.65 -17.65
C SER A 34 8.66 19.88 -17.13
N GLN A 35 8.83 20.44 -15.92
CA GLN A 35 10.14 20.49 -15.28
C GLN A 35 10.68 19.09 -15.02
N GLY A 36 9.82 18.18 -14.56
CA GLY A 36 10.18 16.77 -14.36
C GLY A 36 10.65 16.09 -15.65
N GLU A 37 9.94 16.30 -16.75
CA GLU A 37 10.37 15.79 -18.07
C GLU A 37 11.72 16.37 -18.51
N ALA A 38 11.94 17.67 -18.30
CA ALA A 38 13.19 18.32 -18.67
C ALA A 38 14.37 17.77 -17.83
N VAL A 39 14.18 17.58 -16.54
CA VAL A 39 15.19 16.98 -15.65
C VAL A 39 15.47 15.53 -16.04
N PHE A 40 14.45 14.74 -16.29
CA PHE A 40 14.60 13.35 -16.76
C PHE A 40 15.44 13.30 -18.04
N LYS A 41 15.13 14.15 -19.02
CA LYS A 41 15.88 14.23 -20.28
C LYS A 41 17.36 14.62 -20.07
N ALA A 42 17.63 15.53 -19.12
CA ALA A 42 18.99 15.94 -18.79
C ALA A 42 19.82 14.87 -18.09
N GLN A 43 19.17 13.92 -17.42
CA GLN A 43 19.82 12.87 -16.63
C GLN A 43 19.58 11.45 -17.22
N LEU A 44 19.10 11.38 -18.46
CA LEU A 44 18.71 10.12 -19.10
C LEU A 44 19.85 9.08 -19.09
N GLU A 45 21.03 9.46 -19.59
CA GLU A 45 22.19 8.56 -19.67
C GLU A 45 22.58 8.02 -18.28
N GLU A 46 22.59 8.88 -17.25
CA GLU A 46 22.92 8.46 -15.89
C GLU A 46 21.87 7.48 -15.33
N LEU A 47 20.60 7.72 -15.62
CA LEU A 47 19.51 6.85 -15.17
C LEU A 47 19.54 5.50 -15.87
N GLU A 48 19.79 5.46 -17.18
CA GLU A 48 19.94 4.24 -17.97
C GLU A 48 21.11 3.40 -17.46
N ASP A 49 22.30 3.99 -17.28
CA ASP A 49 23.47 3.31 -16.74
C ASP A 49 23.20 2.65 -15.37
N ARG A 50 22.44 3.35 -14.52
CA ARG A 50 22.08 2.85 -13.18
C ARG A 50 21.05 1.71 -13.26
N LEU A 51 20.05 1.84 -14.13
CA LEU A 51 19.05 0.79 -14.36
C LEU A 51 19.69 -0.47 -14.95
N HIS A 52 20.58 -0.32 -15.94
CA HIS A 52 21.33 -1.43 -16.54
C HIS A 52 22.19 -2.12 -15.49
N PHE A 53 22.93 -1.36 -14.68
CA PHE A 53 23.75 -1.95 -13.63
C PHE A 53 22.95 -2.85 -12.69
N PHE A 54 21.79 -2.40 -12.17
CA PHE A 54 20.99 -3.22 -11.28
C PHE A 54 20.24 -4.35 -11.99
N SER A 55 19.91 -4.17 -13.27
CA SER A 55 19.27 -5.22 -14.06
C SER A 55 20.23 -6.38 -14.34
N GLU A 56 21.51 -6.08 -14.60
CA GLU A 56 22.57 -7.06 -14.81
C GLU A 56 22.96 -7.80 -13.53
N GLU A 57 22.84 -7.16 -12.35
CA GLU A 57 23.05 -7.78 -11.04
C GLU A 57 21.95 -8.80 -10.68
N CYS A 58 20.82 -8.79 -11.39
CA CYS A 58 19.69 -9.69 -11.11
C CYS A 58 19.85 -11.02 -11.83
N ASP A 59 19.89 -12.14 -11.10
CA ASP A 59 19.82 -13.48 -11.70
C ASP A 59 18.51 -13.70 -12.47
N TYR A 60 17.41 -13.13 -11.96
CA TYR A 60 16.10 -13.18 -12.59
C TYR A 60 15.32 -11.88 -12.36
N LEU A 61 15.31 -11.02 -13.37
CA LEU A 61 14.53 -9.79 -13.35
C LEU A 61 13.06 -10.10 -13.61
N GLN A 62 12.20 -9.97 -12.57
CA GLN A 62 10.74 -10.15 -12.70
C GLN A 62 10.08 -8.95 -13.37
N GLY A 63 10.57 -7.74 -13.10
CA GLY A 63 10.00 -6.48 -13.55
C GLY A 63 10.39 -5.31 -12.64
N PHE A 64 9.67 -4.22 -12.75
CA PHE A 64 9.94 -2.97 -12.05
C PHE A 64 8.74 -2.51 -11.23
N GLN A 65 9.00 -2.04 -10.03
CA GLN A 65 8.02 -1.37 -9.20
C GLN A 65 8.35 0.11 -9.17
N LEU A 66 7.53 0.92 -9.83
CA LEU A 66 7.70 2.37 -9.92
C LEU A 66 6.81 3.05 -8.87
N LEU A 67 7.42 3.84 -7.99
CA LEU A 67 6.73 4.68 -7.01
C LEU A 67 7.10 6.13 -7.27
N CYS A 68 6.12 6.97 -7.56
CA CYS A 68 6.37 8.39 -7.85
C CYS A 68 5.29 9.29 -7.22
N ASP A 69 5.64 10.54 -6.97
CA ASP A 69 4.67 11.56 -6.61
C ASP A 69 3.92 12.05 -7.85
N LEU A 70 2.61 12.20 -7.73
CA LEU A 70 1.77 12.69 -8.84
C LEU A 70 1.56 14.21 -8.81
N HIS A 71 1.73 14.85 -7.66
CA HIS A 71 1.32 16.23 -7.43
C HIS A 71 2.40 17.27 -7.74
N ASN A 72 3.61 16.85 -8.06
CA ASN A 72 4.76 17.72 -8.33
C ASN A 72 5.50 17.25 -9.61
N GLY A 73 6.67 17.79 -9.89
CA GLY A 73 7.44 17.45 -11.09
C GLY A 73 7.95 16.01 -11.14
N PHE A 74 8.02 15.29 -10.01
CA PHE A 74 8.32 13.86 -10.06
C PHE A 74 7.25 13.05 -10.80
N SER A 75 6.07 13.61 -11.03
CA SER A 75 5.05 13.03 -11.92
C SER A 75 5.54 12.93 -13.36
N GLY A 76 6.26 13.95 -13.84
CA GLY A 76 6.90 13.94 -15.16
C GLY A 76 8.10 13.00 -15.24
N VAL A 77 8.93 12.96 -14.20
CA VAL A 77 10.04 11.98 -14.08
C VAL A 77 9.47 10.56 -14.12
N GLY A 78 8.44 10.27 -13.29
CA GLY A 78 7.81 8.96 -13.24
C GLY A 78 7.19 8.51 -14.56
N ALA A 79 6.50 9.44 -15.26
CA ALA A 79 5.91 9.17 -16.58
C ALA A 79 6.97 8.78 -17.63
N ARG A 80 8.08 9.53 -17.68
CA ARG A 80 9.20 9.23 -18.59
C ARG A 80 9.99 8.00 -18.20
N THR A 81 10.13 7.73 -16.90
CA THR A 81 10.73 6.48 -16.42
C THR A 81 9.89 5.28 -16.83
N ALA A 82 8.55 5.35 -16.74
CA ALA A 82 7.67 4.26 -17.18
C ALA A 82 7.81 4.00 -18.69
N GLU A 83 7.94 5.05 -19.50
CA GLU A 83 8.17 4.96 -20.95
C GLU A 83 9.52 4.28 -21.23
N LEU A 84 10.60 4.75 -20.61
CA LEU A 84 11.93 4.14 -20.73
C LEU A 84 11.92 2.64 -20.37
N LEU A 85 11.32 2.28 -19.24
CA LEU A 85 11.23 0.89 -18.80
C LEU A 85 10.42 0.02 -19.77
N HIS A 86 9.37 0.58 -20.37
CA HIS A 86 8.55 -0.12 -21.35
C HIS A 86 9.33 -0.42 -22.64
N ASP A 87 10.14 0.54 -23.10
CA ASP A 87 10.91 0.45 -24.33
C ASP A 87 12.15 -0.44 -24.16
N GLU A 88 12.89 -0.30 -23.06
CA GLU A 88 14.13 -1.02 -22.81
C GLU A 88 13.92 -2.46 -22.31
N TYR A 89 12.83 -2.74 -21.60
CA TYR A 89 12.56 -4.04 -20.96
C TYR A 89 11.23 -4.67 -21.42
N PRO A 90 11.06 -4.95 -22.71
CA PRO A 90 9.82 -5.51 -23.24
C PRO A 90 9.49 -6.86 -22.57
N GLY A 91 8.22 -7.05 -22.23
CA GLY A 91 7.75 -8.28 -21.59
C GLY A 91 8.03 -8.39 -20.08
N ARG A 92 8.63 -7.37 -19.46
CA ARG A 92 8.75 -7.28 -18.00
C ARG A 92 7.57 -6.52 -17.39
N GLY A 93 7.15 -6.97 -16.20
CA GLY A 93 6.06 -6.29 -15.49
C GLY A 93 6.48 -4.90 -14.98
N ILE A 94 5.69 -3.86 -15.26
CA ILE A 94 5.89 -2.51 -14.72
C ILE A 94 4.67 -2.20 -13.85
N LEU A 95 4.85 -2.20 -12.53
CA LEU A 95 3.80 -1.91 -11.57
C LEU A 95 3.98 -0.50 -11.03
N SER A 96 3.12 0.43 -11.45
CA SER A 96 3.25 1.84 -11.10
C SER A 96 2.28 2.23 -9.99
N PHE A 97 2.82 2.89 -8.98
CA PHE A 97 2.08 3.45 -7.85
C PHE A 97 2.34 4.96 -7.77
N GLY A 98 1.27 5.74 -7.84
CA GLY A 98 1.37 7.20 -7.79
C GLY A 98 0.87 7.74 -6.46
N THR A 99 1.71 8.47 -5.70
CA THR A 99 1.31 9.04 -4.41
C THR A 99 0.75 10.44 -4.55
N CYS A 100 -0.35 10.69 -3.82
CA CYS A 100 -0.96 12.01 -3.68
C CYS A 100 -1.11 12.35 -2.20
N PRO A 101 -0.63 13.51 -1.75
CA PRO A 101 -0.77 13.93 -0.38
C PRO A 101 -2.25 14.20 -0.05
N ALA A 102 -2.62 14.01 1.21
CA ALA A 102 -3.92 14.46 1.68
C ALA A 102 -4.04 15.99 1.57
N PRO A 103 -5.18 16.54 1.15
CA PRO A 103 -5.37 17.98 1.09
C PRO A 103 -5.23 18.60 2.47
N SER A 104 -4.39 19.62 2.62
CA SER A 104 -4.35 20.49 3.80
C SER A 104 -5.28 21.70 3.59
N GLY A 105 -5.99 22.13 4.64
CA GLY A 105 -7.02 23.19 4.54
C GLY A 105 -6.51 24.57 4.08
N ASP A 106 -5.22 24.86 4.24
CA ASP A 106 -4.61 26.17 3.98
C ASP A 106 -3.83 26.25 2.65
N ARG A 107 -4.19 25.44 1.65
CA ARG A 107 -3.49 25.50 0.36
C ARG A 107 -3.97 26.67 -0.48
N ASP A 108 -3.00 27.38 -1.07
CA ASP A 108 -3.28 28.34 -2.12
C ASP A 108 -4.03 27.68 -3.29
N PRO A 109 -5.15 28.28 -3.75
CA PRO A 109 -5.95 27.73 -4.85
C PRO A 109 -5.16 27.47 -6.15
N CYS A 110 -4.17 28.31 -6.46
CA CYS A 110 -3.32 28.13 -7.64
C CYS A 110 -2.47 26.86 -7.50
N THR A 111 -1.80 26.67 -6.37
CA THR A 111 -1.02 25.47 -6.09
C THR A 111 -1.87 24.19 -6.19
N ALA A 112 -3.13 24.22 -5.70
CA ALA A 112 -4.03 23.07 -5.81
C ALA A 112 -4.38 22.73 -7.28
N VAL A 113 -4.53 23.74 -8.14
CA VAL A 113 -4.77 23.54 -9.56
C VAL A 113 -3.52 22.94 -10.24
N TYR A 114 -2.32 23.47 -9.97
CA TYR A 114 -1.08 22.92 -10.50
C TYR A 114 -0.89 21.46 -10.13
N GLN A 115 -1.13 21.11 -8.86
CA GLN A 115 -1.05 19.73 -8.38
C GLN A 115 -2.04 18.81 -9.13
N LEU A 116 -3.27 19.28 -9.36
CA LEU A 116 -4.26 18.51 -10.11
C LEU A 116 -3.82 18.32 -11.56
N VAL A 117 -3.30 19.37 -12.22
CA VAL A 117 -2.79 19.31 -13.59
C VAL A 117 -1.64 18.31 -13.70
N ASN A 118 -0.67 18.35 -12.78
CA ASN A 118 0.42 17.37 -12.72
C ASN A 118 -0.09 15.92 -12.62
N CYS A 119 -1.08 15.68 -11.73
CA CYS A 119 -1.72 14.39 -11.61
C CYS A 119 -2.36 13.93 -12.94
N VAL A 120 -3.11 14.79 -13.61
CA VAL A 120 -3.81 14.45 -14.84
C VAL A 120 -2.82 14.15 -15.98
N LEU A 121 -1.75 14.96 -16.11
CA LEU A 121 -0.72 14.75 -17.13
C LEU A 121 0.04 13.43 -16.94
N ALA A 122 0.25 13.00 -15.68
CA ALA A 122 0.93 11.76 -15.39
C ALA A 122 0.06 10.51 -15.60
N LEU A 123 -1.26 10.62 -15.42
CA LEU A 123 -2.17 9.47 -15.50
C LEU A 123 -2.12 8.77 -16.86
N GLY A 124 -2.12 9.52 -17.96
CA GLY A 124 -2.11 8.97 -19.32
C GLY A 124 -0.88 8.09 -19.56
N PRO A 125 0.34 8.64 -19.50
CA PRO A 125 1.58 7.87 -19.69
C PRO A 125 1.73 6.71 -18.69
N LEU A 126 1.49 6.91 -17.40
CA LEU A 126 1.61 5.85 -16.41
C LEU A 126 0.63 4.69 -16.65
N CYS A 127 -0.62 4.98 -17.07
CA CYS A 127 -1.56 3.92 -17.41
C CYS A 127 -1.19 3.22 -18.73
N SER A 128 -0.68 3.93 -19.74
CA SER A 128 -0.36 3.32 -21.02
C SER A 128 0.89 2.45 -20.97
N GLN A 129 1.94 2.93 -20.31
CA GLN A 129 3.25 2.30 -20.29
C GLN A 129 3.44 1.25 -19.19
N SER A 130 2.58 1.27 -18.18
CA SER A 130 2.66 0.26 -17.10
C SER A 130 1.77 -0.95 -17.37
N SER A 131 2.09 -2.07 -16.72
CA SER A 131 1.21 -3.25 -16.66
C SER A 131 -0.06 -2.93 -15.89
N PHE A 132 0.06 -2.20 -14.77
CA PHE A 132 -1.03 -1.49 -14.12
C PHE A 132 -0.56 -0.21 -13.42
N PHE A 133 -1.50 0.67 -13.16
CA PHE A 133 -1.30 1.89 -12.38
C PHE A 133 -2.27 1.96 -11.21
N CYS A 134 -1.77 2.26 -10.02
CA CYS A 134 -2.55 2.41 -8.80
C CYS A 134 -2.26 3.75 -8.11
N PRO A 135 -3.16 4.73 -8.14
CA PRO A 135 -3.01 5.96 -7.38
C PRO A 135 -3.25 5.68 -5.89
N LEU A 136 -2.37 6.20 -5.04
CA LEU A 136 -2.38 6.03 -3.59
C LEU A 136 -2.58 7.36 -2.88
N SER A 137 -3.56 7.43 -2.01
CA SER A 137 -3.81 8.57 -1.14
C SER A 137 -4.67 8.14 0.04
N VAL A 138 -4.45 8.72 1.20
CA VAL A 138 -5.39 8.60 2.33
C VAL A 138 -6.60 9.53 2.18
N SER A 139 -6.66 10.33 1.12
CA SER A 139 -7.81 11.19 0.78
C SER A 139 -8.70 10.51 -0.26
N SER A 140 -10.01 10.68 -0.14
CA SER A 140 -10.99 10.12 -1.08
C SER A 140 -11.14 10.93 -2.38
N SER A 141 -10.35 11.99 -2.58
CA SER A 141 -10.47 12.88 -3.75
C SER A 141 -9.11 13.42 -4.20
N LEU A 142 -8.87 13.44 -5.51
CA LEU A 142 -7.80 14.20 -6.17
C LEU A 142 -8.20 15.65 -6.46
N GLY A 143 -9.48 15.96 -6.35
CA GLY A 143 -10.04 17.23 -6.78
C GLY A 143 -9.67 18.42 -5.87
N ARG A 144 -10.04 19.62 -6.33
CA ARG A 144 -9.84 20.90 -5.63
C ARG A 144 -10.49 20.93 -4.24
N ARG A 145 -11.60 20.20 -4.06
CA ARG A 145 -12.24 20.08 -2.74
C ARG A 145 -11.60 18.92 -1.98
N PRO A 146 -11.16 19.15 -0.73
CA PRO A 146 -10.63 18.06 0.08
C PRO A 146 -11.72 17.00 0.26
N GLY A 147 -11.39 15.77 -0.12
CA GLY A 147 -12.20 14.62 0.24
C GLY A 147 -11.98 14.24 1.70
N ALA A 148 -12.93 13.51 2.28
CA ALA A 148 -12.74 12.95 3.60
C ALA A 148 -11.53 12.03 3.62
N SER A 149 -10.68 12.14 4.65
CA SER A 149 -9.57 11.22 4.84
C SER A 149 -10.07 9.85 5.28
N ALA A 150 -9.37 8.80 4.87
CA ALA A 150 -9.68 7.43 5.28
C ALA A 150 -9.63 7.33 6.80
N ALA A 151 -10.72 6.90 7.43
CA ALA A 151 -10.78 6.70 8.87
C ALA A 151 -10.55 5.22 9.19
N PHE A 152 -9.52 4.94 9.99
CA PHE A 152 -9.21 3.59 10.49
C PHE A 152 -9.59 3.54 11.97
N PRO A 153 -10.51 2.65 12.40
CA PRO A 153 -11.04 2.66 13.77
C PRO A 153 -9.97 2.54 14.86
N GLN A 154 -8.87 1.88 14.55
CA GLN A 154 -7.80 1.58 15.51
C GLN A 154 -6.53 2.43 15.31
N LEU A 155 -6.59 3.46 14.45
CA LEU A 155 -5.48 4.38 14.22
C LEU A 155 -5.84 5.81 14.66
N LEU A 156 -4.99 6.38 15.49
CA LEU A 156 -5.05 7.79 15.91
C LEU A 156 -4.10 8.63 15.05
N TYR A 157 -4.24 8.56 13.73
CA TYR A 157 -3.34 9.21 12.80
C TYR A 157 -3.90 10.54 12.29
N ASN A 158 -3.01 11.48 11.98
CA ASN A 158 -3.36 12.72 11.31
C ASN A 158 -3.00 12.63 9.83
N ALA A 159 -4.01 12.60 8.97
CA ALA A 159 -3.85 12.46 7.52
C ALA A 159 -3.09 13.64 6.87
N ALA A 160 -3.15 14.85 7.48
CA ALA A 160 -2.44 16.03 7.00
C ALA A 160 -0.93 15.99 7.28
N LEU A 161 -0.48 15.10 8.16
CA LEU A 161 0.96 14.91 8.43
C LEU A 161 1.53 13.89 7.45
N PRO A 162 2.47 14.27 6.56
CA PRO A 162 3.08 13.34 5.59
C PRO A 162 3.68 12.10 6.23
N TYR A 163 4.30 12.23 7.41
CA TYR A 163 4.87 11.11 8.16
C TYR A 163 3.82 10.05 8.56
N HIS A 164 2.61 10.47 8.95
CA HIS A 164 1.52 9.55 9.30
C HIS A 164 0.87 8.95 8.05
N SER A 165 0.56 9.77 7.05
CA SER A 165 -0.09 9.31 5.82
C SER A 165 0.81 8.36 5.02
N SER A 166 2.10 8.69 4.88
CA SER A 166 3.07 7.82 4.19
C SER A 166 3.28 6.49 4.93
N ALA A 167 3.25 6.47 6.26
CA ALA A 167 3.35 5.24 7.03
C ALA A 167 2.19 4.27 6.74
N VAL A 168 0.94 4.78 6.65
CA VAL A 168 -0.22 3.96 6.26
C VAL A 168 -0.07 3.43 4.83
N LEU A 169 0.35 4.29 3.87
CA LEU A 169 0.56 3.90 2.48
C LEU A 169 1.72 2.90 2.33
N ALA A 170 2.79 3.06 3.10
CA ALA A 170 3.92 2.13 3.12
C ALA A 170 3.51 0.73 3.61
N LEU A 171 2.68 0.65 4.66
CA LEU A 171 2.10 -0.62 5.10
C LEU A 171 1.24 -1.26 4.01
N ALA A 172 0.42 -0.45 3.32
CA ALA A 172 -0.37 -0.90 2.20
C ALA A 172 0.51 -1.51 1.11
N LEU A 173 1.50 -0.76 0.61
CA LEU A 173 2.43 -1.22 -0.41
C LEU A 173 3.20 -2.47 0.01
N ASN A 174 3.76 -2.49 1.22
CA ASN A 174 4.52 -3.64 1.71
C ASN A 174 3.70 -4.93 1.73
N THR A 175 2.41 -4.85 2.06
CA THR A 175 1.55 -6.04 2.07
C THR A 175 1.05 -6.40 0.68
N LEU A 176 0.61 -5.41 -0.12
CA LEU A 176 0.15 -5.63 -1.50
C LEU A 176 1.21 -6.28 -2.39
N THR A 177 2.46 -5.91 -2.20
CA THR A 177 3.59 -6.40 -3.00
C THR A 177 4.20 -7.69 -2.48
N ALA A 178 3.82 -8.14 -1.28
CA ALA A 178 4.36 -9.36 -0.69
C ALA A 178 4.17 -10.63 -1.54
N PRO A 179 3.05 -10.87 -2.24
CA PRO A 179 2.86 -12.10 -3.01
C PRO A 179 3.94 -12.38 -4.04
N TYR A 180 4.44 -11.39 -4.75
CA TYR A 180 5.48 -11.58 -5.76
C TYR A 180 6.92 -11.34 -5.25
N ARG A 181 7.07 -10.86 -4.01
CA ARG A 181 8.39 -10.65 -3.38
C ARG A 181 8.84 -11.84 -2.52
N MET A 182 7.94 -12.76 -2.20
CA MET A 182 8.27 -13.91 -1.36
C MET A 182 8.67 -15.10 -2.22
N SER A 183 9.82 -15.68 -1.94
CA SER A 183 10.35 -16.88 -2.64
C SER A 183 9.46 -18.12 -2.52
N SER A 184 8.66 -18.21 -1.45
CA SER A 184 7.70 -19.29 -1.22
C SER A 184 6.43 -19.17 -2.09
N SER A 185 6.19 -18.01 -2.68
CA SER A 185 5.04 -17.77 -3.54
C SER A 185 5.47 -17.99 -4.98
N GLY A 186 5.03 -19.02 -5.66
CA GLY A 186 5.23 -19.19 -7.10
C GLY A 186 4.55 -18.14 -8.00
N PHE A 187 4.18 -16.99 -7.43
CA PHE A 187 3.39 -15.94 -8.07
C PHE A 187 4.30 -14.79 -8.52
N SER A 188 4.47 -14.64 -9.83
CA SER A 188 5.33 -13.59 -10.38
C SER A 188 4.63 -12.23 -10.43
N MET A 189 5.43 -11.17 -10.56
CA MET A 189 4.95 -9.79 -10.74
C MET A 189 4.03 -9.66 -11.96
N LEU A 190 4.35 -10.34 -13.06
CA LEU A 190 3.54 -10.31 -14.27
C LEU A 190 2.19 -11.02 -14.06
N HIS A 191 2.18 -12.21 -13.46
CA HIS A 191 0.94 -12.91 -13.12
C HIS A 191 0.04 -12.08 -12.19
N PHE A 192 0.65 -11.33 -11.25
CA PHE A 192 -0.09 -10.42 -10.38
C PHE A 192 -0.79 -9.31 -11.18
N ALA A 193 -0.07 -8.72 -12.14
CA ALA A 193 -0.65 -7.69 -13.01
C ALA A 193 -1.78 -8.26 -13.89
N GLU A 194 -1.54 -9.38 -14.57
CA GLU A 194 -2.50 -10.02 -15.47
C GLU A 194 -3.80 -10.41 -14.76
N ALA A 195 -3.71 -10.96 -13.54
CA ALA A 195 -4.87 -11.32 -12.73
C ALA A 195 -5.75 -10.11 -12.38
N LEU A 196 -5.14 -8.92 -12.26
CA LEU A 196 -5.82 -7.68 -11.89
C LEU A 196 -6.31 -6.88 -13.11
N THR A 197 -5.63 -6.95 -14.24
CA THR A 197 -5.93 -6.11 -15.42
C THR A 197 -6.81 -6.82 -16.45
N PHE A 198 -7.73 -7.61 -15.97
CA PHE A 198 -8.68 -8.32 -16.82
C PHE A 198 -9.48 -7.37 -17.72
N GLY A 199 -9.55 -7.70 -19.01
CA GLY A 199 -10.23 -6.87 -19.99
C GLY A 199 -9.49 -5.58 -20.38
N GLY A 200 -8.17 -5.50 -20.15
CA GLY A 200 -7.32 -4.37 -20.57
C GLY A 200 -7.43 -3.12 -19.68
N ARG A 201 -8.12 -3.20 -18.56
CA ARG A 201 -8.22 -2.09 -17.60
C ARG A 201 -7.03 -2.08 -16.68
N LYS A 202 -6.19 -1.07 -16.81
CA LYS A 202 -4.91 -0.97 -16.11
C LYS A 202 -4.96 -0.11 -14.84
N MET A 203 -6.03 0.64 -14.60
CA MET A 203 -6.16 1.49 -13.41
C MET A 203 -6.79 0.70 -12.26
N LEU A 204 -6.11 0.64 -11.12
CA LEU A 204 -6.52 -0.07 -9.92
C LEU A 204 -6.76 0.88 -8.75
N ALA A 205 -7.61 0.45 -7.82
CA ALA A 205 -7.81 1.12 -6.54
C ALA A 205 -7.32 0.23 -5.40
N ALA A 206 -6.57 0.80 -4.48
CA ALA A 206 -6.11 0.14 -3.27
C ALA A 206 -7.06 0.40 -2.10
N THR A 207 -7.28 -0.62 -1.29
CA THR A 207 -7.97 -0.51 -0.01
C THR A 207 -7.19 -1.24 1.06
N CYS A 208 -7.30 -0.85 2.31
CA CYS A 208 -6.60 -1.51 3.41
C CYS A 208 -7.44 -1.56 4.70
N SER A 209 -7.11 -2.51 5.55
CA SER A 209 -7.54 -2.57 6.95
C SER A 209 -6.29 -2.66 7.84
N VAL A 210 -6.09 -1.68 8.68
CA VAL A 210 -4.94 -1.59 9.58
C VAL A 210 -5.42 -1.23 10.98
N PRO A 211 -5.23 -2.12 11.96
CA PRO A 211 -5.03 -3.55 11.82
C PRO A 211 -6.26 -4.26 11.23
N PHE A 212 -6.10 -5.49 10.79
CA PHE A 212 -7.25 -6.33 10.45
C PHE A 212 -8.05 -6.66 11.73
N PRO A 213 -9.39 -6.60 11.72
CA PRO A 213 -10.21 -6.77 12.91
C PRO A 213 -10.26 -8.23 13.38
N LEU A 214 -9.14 -8.74 13.88
CA LEU A 214 -8.99 -10.08 14.41
C LEU A 214 -8.74 -10.01 15.94
N ALA A 215 -9.67 -10.52 16.72
CA ALA A 215 -9.48 -10.64 18.16
C ALA A 215 -8.55 -11.83 18.52
N PRO A 216 -7.89 -11.82 19.69
CA PRO A 216 -6.92 -12.85 20.08
C PRO A 216 -7.46 -14.28 20.07
N ALA A 217 -8.76 -14.48 20.34
CA ALA A 217 -9.42 -15.78 20.38
C ALA A 217 -10.17 -16.15 19.10
N TRP A 218 -10.24 -15.25 18.11
CA TRP A 218 -11.03 -15.43 16.90
C TRP A 218 -10.26 -16.16 15.80
N SER A 219 -10.99 -16.95 15.03
CA SER A 219 -10.56 -17.48 13.74
C SER A 219 -10.88 -16.49 12.61
N LEU A 220 -10.35 -16.73 11.41
CA LEU A 220 -10.64 -15.90 10.24
C LEU A 220 -12.14 -15.88 9.90
N PRO A 221 -12.89 -17.01 9.91
CA PRO A 221 -14.34 -16.98 9.77
C PRO A 221 -15.06 -16.09 10.78
N ASP A 222 -14.66 -16.12 12.06
CA ASP A 222 -15.25 -15.27 13.09
C ASP A 222 -15.01 -13.77 12.83
N ALA A 223 -13.81 -13.42 12.40
CA ALA A 223 -13.44 -12.04 12.08
C ALA A 223 -14.18 -11.50 10.84
N LEU A 224 -14.50 -12.34 9.87
CA LEU A 224 -15.21 -11.95 8.65
C LEU A 224 -16.74 -11.95 8.80
N LEU A 225 -17.29 -12.71 9.75
CA LEU A 225 -18.72 -12.83 9.96
C LEU A 225 -19.45 -11.49 10.15
N PRO A 226 -18.96 -10.53 10.97
CA PRO A 226 -19.59 -9.21 11.10
C PRO A 226 -19.56 -8.37 9.82
N HIS A 227 -18.73 -8.75 8.87
CA HIS A 227 -18.46 -8.00 7.65
C HIS A 227 -19.07 -8.60 6.38
N MET A 228 -20.04 -9.50 6.51
CA MET A 228 -20.71 -10.16 5.36
C MET A 228 -21.49 -9.21 4.45
N THR A 229 -21.81 -8.00 4.91
CA THR A 229 -22.52 -6.97 4.12
C THR A 229 -21.61 -5.83 3.68
N SER A 230 -20.52 -5.58 4.39
CA SER A 230 -19.61 -4.46 4.12
C SER A 230 -18.20 -4.85 4.56
N ALA A 231 -17.28 -4.85 3.62
CA ALA A 231 -15.89 -5.22 3.87
C ALA A 231 -15.21 -4.32 4.92
N PRO A 232 -14.29 -4.86 5.74
CA PRO A 232 -13.62 -4.12 6.82
C PRO A 232 -12.54 -3.14 6.32
N TRP A 233 -12.24 -3.13 5.04
CA TRP A 233 -11.18 -2.29 4.46
C TRP A 233 -11.67 -0.92 4.02
N ARG A 234 -10.77 0.06 4.09
CA ARG A 234 -10.98 1.45 3.70
C ARG A 234 -10.16 1.79 2.46
N SER A 235 -10.68 2.65 1.58
CA SER A 235 -9.95 3.10 0.41
C SER A 235 -8.71 3.89 0.79
N VAL A 236 -7.59 3.57 0.17
CA VAL A 236 -6.33 4.33 0.17
C VAL A 236 -5.95 4.74 -1.26
N SER A 237 -6.95 4.86 -2.11
CA SER A 237 -6.88 5.49 -3.42
C SER A 237 -7.84 6.66 -3.49
N PRO A 238 -7.50 7.72 -4.25
CA PRO A 238 -8.31 8.92 -4.35
C PRO A 238 -9.51 8.72 -5.29
N CYS A 239 -10.29 7.69 -5.05
CA CYS A 239 -11.50 7.36 -5.80
C CYS A 239 -12.58 6.87 -4.84
N GLN A 240 -13.82 7.13 -5.22
CA GLN A 240 -14.96 6.55 -4.52
C GLN A 240 -14.99 5.03 -4.73
N HIS A 241 -15.60 4.31 -3.81
CA HIS A 241 -15.78 2.86 -3.96
C HIS A 241 -16.51 2.57 -5.28
N PRO A 242 -15.90 1.80 -6.18
CA PRO A 242 -16.57 1.45 -7.43
C PRO A 242 -17.82 0.62 -7.12
N SER A 243 -18.90 0.91 -7.82
CA SER A 243 -20.15 0.14 -7.74
C SER A 243 -19.98 -1.29 -8.29
N THR A 244 -19.00 -1.48 -9.16
CA THR A 244 -18.72 -2.76 -9.81
C THR A 244 -17.23 -3.09 -9.69
N VAL A 245 -16.94 -4.28 -9.19
CA VAL A 245 -15.58 -4.84 -9.12
C VAL A 245 -15.46 -5.93 -10.19
N PHE A 246 -14.47 -5.82 -11.06
CA PHE A 246 -14.22 -6.80 -12.15
C PHE A 246 -13.18 -7.84 -11.75
N SER A 247 -12.08 -7.38 -11.17
CA SER A 247 -11.03 -8.23 -10.63
C SER A 247 -10.50 -7.65 -9.33
N GLN A 248 -9.97 -8.52 -8.49
CA GLN A 248 -9.47 -8.13 -7.18
C GLN A 248 -8.40 -9.09 -6.69
N SER A 249 -7.44 -8.58 -5.95
CA SER A 249 -6.46 -9.37 -5.20
C SER A 249 -6.48 -8.98 -3.75
N VAL A 250 -6.64 -9.95 -2.87
CA VAL A 250 -6.69 -9.75 -1.41
C VAL A 250 -5.48 -10.42 -0.78
N VAL A 251 -4.73 -9.64 -0.04
CA VAL A 251 -3.58 -10.12 0.72
C VAL A 251 -3.85 -9.94 2.20
N LEU A 252 -3.98 -11.05 2.92
CA LEU A 252 -4.05 -11.07 4.38
C LEU A 252 -2.70 -11.45 4.95
N ARG A 253 -2.25 -10.71 5.95
CA ARG A 253 -0.96 -10.93 6.59
C ARG A 253 -1.08 -11.02 8.10
N GLY A 254 -0.32 -11.96 8.71
CA GLY A 254 -0.26 -12.13 10.15
C GLY A 254 -1.36 -13.01 10.74
N ILE A 255 -2.00 -13.84 9.92
CA ILE A 255 -2.98 -14.82 10.40
C ILE A 255 -2.31 -16.20 10.43
N PRO A 256 -2.01 -16.75 11.61
CA PRO A 256 -1.42 -18.07 11.76
C PRO A 256 -2.32 -19.14 11.11
N GLU A 257 -1.72 -20.18 10.56
CA GLU A 257 -2.46 -21.28 9.89
C GLU A 257 -3.53 -21.89 10.81
N THR A 258 -3.25 -22.02 12.10
CA THR A 258 -4.18 -22.54 13.11
C THR A 258 -5.44 -21.69 13.29
N ARG A 259 -5.46 -20.45 12.80
CA ARG A 259 -6.58 -19.52 12.91
C ARG A 259 -7.22 -19.19 11.57
N GLN A 260 -6.74 -19.76 10.50
CA GLN A 260 -7.29 -19.52 9.15
C GLN A 260 -8.61 -20.24 8.90
N THR A 261 -8.88 -21.29 9.70
CA THR A 261 -10.12 -22.07 9.62
C THR A 261 -10.86 -22.06 10.97
N SER A 262 -12.07 -22.55 10.99
CA SER A 262 -12.87 -22.66 12.21
C SER A 262 -12.19 -23.56 13.24
N SER A 263 -12.16 -23.12 14.50
CA SER A 263 -11.70 -23.89 15.65
C SER A 263 -12.84 -24.59 16.41
N LEU A 264 -14.05 -24.60 15.88
CA LEU A 264 -15.21 -25.19 16.52
C LEU A 264 -15.09 -26.73 16.59
N PRO A 265 -15.49 -27.36 17.72
CA PRO A 265 -15.50 -28.81 17.85
C PRO A 265 -16.41 -29.48 16.81
N ALA A 266 -16.03 -30.69 16.38
CA ALA A 266 -16.83 -31.47 15.46
C ALA A 266 -18.25 -31.72 16.03
N GLY A 267 -19.28 -31.55 15.19
CA GLY A 267 -20.68 -31.69 15.59
C GLY A 267 -21.34 -30.42 16.13
N THR A 268 -20.59 -29.32 16.29
CA THR A 268 -21.17 -28.03 16.66
C THR A 268 -21.90 -27.41 15.47
N ARG A 269 -23.07 -26.79 15.74
CA ARG A 269 -23.79 -26.03 14.69
C ARG A 269 -22.92 -24.87 14.22
N LEU A 270 -22.62 -24.86 12.92
CA LEU A 270 -21.78 -23.82 12.31
C LEU A 270 -22.53 -22.48 12.26
N PRO A 271 -21.90 -21.37 12.72
CA PRO A 271 -22.50 -20.03 12.69
C PRO A 271 -22.75 -19.51 11.27
N SER A 272 -21.89 -19.88 10.31
CA SER A 272 -22.01 -19.48 8.89
C SER A 272 -21.34 -20.50 7.98
N SER A 273 -21.59 -20.37 6.66
CA SER A 273 -20.92 -21.19 5.63
C SER A 273 -19.40 -21.00 5.59
N LEU A 274 -18.88 -19.88 6.09
CA LEU A 274 -17.43 -19.63 6.21
C LEU A 274 -16.74 -20.63 7.17
N HIS A 275 -17.47 -21.09 8.19
CA HIS A 275 -16.95 -22.06 9.17
C HIS A 275 -16.89 -23.50 8.63
N ALA A 276 -17.51 -23.76 7.50
CA ALA A 276 -17.47 -25.06 6.82
C ALA A 276 -16.25 -25.23 5.92
N CYS A 277 -15.47 -24.14 5.69
CA CYS A 277 -14.32 -24.17 4.79
C CYS A 277 -13.13 -24.86 5.45
N GLU A 278 -12.41 -25.68 4.70
CA GLU A 278 -11.26 -26.47 5.16
C GLU A 278 -9.93 -25.72 5.11
N SER A 279 -9.85 -24.62 4.34
CA SER A 279 -8.64 -23.81 4.24
C SER A 279 -8.95 -22.32 4.31
N GLY A 280 -7.97 -21.53 4.78
CA GLY A 280 -8.09 -20.08 4.85
C GLY A 280 -8.32 -19.43 3.49
N SER A 281 -7.73 -19.98 2.42
CA SER A 281 -7.99 -19.52 1.06
C SER A 281 -9.43 -19.74 0.63
N GLN A 282 -10.04 -20.88 0.98
CA GLN A 282 -11.45 -21.15 0.72
C GLN A 282 -12.36 -20.20 1.52
N VAL A 283 -12.04 -19.94 2.80
CA VAL A 283 -12.78 -18.98 3.64
C VAL A 283 -12.81 -17.62 2.96
N LEU A 284 -11.63 -17.13 2.54
CA LEU A 284 -11.51 -15.82 1.93
C LEU A 284 -12.18 -15.75 0.55
N GLN A 285 -12.03 -16.80 -0.26
CA GLN A 285 -12.68 -16.89 -1.57
C GLN A 285 -14.21 -16.94 -1.45
N HIS A 286 -14.73 -17.71 -0.51
CA HIS A 286 -16.18 -17.78 -0.23
C HIS A 286 -16.71 -16.43 0.25
N TYR A 287 -15.98 -15.75 1.16
CA TYR A 287 -16.31 -14.42 1.64
C TYR A 287 -16.37 -13.40 0.49
N LEU A 288 -15.34 -13.36 -0.36
CA LEU A 288 -15.27 -12.43 -1.48
C LEU A 288 -16.35 -12.69 -2.52
N SER A 289 -16.66 -13.97 -2.79
CA SER A 289 -17.75 -14.35 -3.71
C SER A 289 -19.12 -13.92 -3.19
N SER A 290 -19.33 -13.89 -1.87
CA SER A 290 -20.57 -13.40 -1.28
C SER A 290 -20.75 -11.89 -1.41
N LEU A 291 -19.64 -11.12 -1.33
CA LEU A 291 -19.66 -9.67 -1.49
C LEU A 291 -19.62 -9.22 -2.96
N TYR A 292 -18.87 -9.93 -3.79
CA TYR A 292 -18.56 -9.55 -5.17
C TYR A 292 -18.69 -10.75 -6.11
N SER A 293 -19.91 -11.22 -6.29
CA SER A 293 -20.22 -12.49 -6.99
C SER A 293 -19.74 -12.56 -8.45
N ARG A 294 -19.44 -11.41 -9.08
CA ARG A 294 -19.01 -11.31 -10.49
C ARG A 294 -17.53 -10.97 -10.65
N ALA A 295 -16.81 -10.78 -9.56
CA ALA A 295 -15.41 -10.40 -9.61
C ALA A 295 -14.49 -11.62 -9.64
N LEU A 296 -13.44 -11.55 -10.49
CA LEU A 296 -12.33 -12.48 -10.40
C LEU A 296 -11.52 -12.16 -9.15
N SER A 297 -11.35 -13.12 -8.25
CA SER A 297 -10.72 -12.89 -6.95
C SER A 297 -9.50 -13.80 -6.78
N THR A 298 -8.34 -13.20 -6.54
CA THR A 298 -7.13 -13.91 -6.09
C THR A 298 -6.90 -13.64 -4.60
N THR A 299 -6.49 -14.66 -3.87
CA THR A 299 -6.32 -14.58 -2.42
C THR A 299 -4.93 -15.05 -2.01
N HIS A 300 -4.27 -14.27 -1.15
CA HIS A 300 -2.95 -14.56 -0.63
C HIS A 300 -2.97 -14.46 0.90
N LEU A 301 -2.63 -15.56 1.57
CA LEU A 301 -2.55 -15.62 3.02
C LEU A 301 -1.10 -15.77 3.44
N LEU A 302 -0.61 -14.84 4.25
CA LEU A 302 0.75 -14.81 4.75
C LEU A 302 0.69 -14.95 6.28
N GLY A 303 1.22 -16.04 6.83
CA GLY A 303 1.22 -16.29 8.28
C GLY A 303 2.07 -15.29 9.07
N ALA A 304 3.15 -14.77 8.45
CA ALA A 304 4.03 -13.81 9.11
C ALA A 304 3.42 -12.39 9.11
N PRO A 305 3.33 -11.74 10.29
CA PRO A 305 2.87 -10.35 10.40
C PRO A 305 3.88 -9.37 9.78
N CYS A 306 3.45 -8.11 9.59
CA CYS A 306 4.34 -7.04 9.17
C CYS A 306 5.11 -6.52 10.39
N ALA A 307 6.42 -6.69 10.41
CA ALA A 307 7.28 -6.08 11.43
C ALA A 307 7.39 -4.57 11.17
N LEU A 308 7.17 -3.77 12.22
CA LEU A 308 7.31 -2.31 12.18
C LEU A 308 8.62 -1.91 12.84
N GLY A 309 9.42 -1.10 12.15
CA GLY A 309 10.66 -0.55 12.70
C GLY A 309 10.42 0.50 13.78
N SER A 310 11.47 0.87 14.50
CA SER A 310 11.45 1.91 15.55
C SER A 310 11.08 3.30 15.01
N THR A 311 11.33 3.55 13.72
CA THR A 311 11.00 4.80 13.03
C THR A 311 9.52 4.90 12.63
N PHE A 312 8.73 3.84 12.81
CA PHE A 312 7.32 3.86 12.48
C PHE A 312 6.51 4.69 13.50
N PRO A 313 5.55 5.56 13.06
CA PRO A 313 4.81 6.40 13.99
C PRO A 313 3.93 5.59 14.96
N GLN A 314 3.90 6.03 16.21
CA GLN A 314 3.16 5.39 17.31
C GLN A 314 1.71 5.90 17.35
N PHE A 315 0.90 5.59 16.35
CA PHE A 315 -0.48 6.06 16.25
C PHE A 315 -1.55 4.96 16.45
N PHE A 316 -1.15 3.79 16.92
CA PHE A 316 -2.11 2.72 17.21
C PHE A 316 -2.87 2.99 18.50
N SER A 317 -4.17 2.73 18.49
CA SER A 317 -5.01 2.87 19.67
C SER A 317 -4.64 1.84 20.74
N ARG A 318 -5.06 2.09 22.00
CA ARG A 318 -4.88 1.16 23.14
C ARG A 318 -5.65 -0.16 23.00
N PHE A 319 -6.54 -0.23 22.00
CA PHE A 319 -7.30 -1.44 21.66
C PHE A 319 -6.54 -2.39 20.71
N VAL A 320 -5.28 -2.10 20.41
CA VAL A 320 -4.43 -2.94 19.55
C VAL A 320 -3.28 -3.53 20.37
N THR A 321 -3.17 -4.85 20.37
CA THR A 321 -2.07 -5.55 21.03
C THR A 321 -0.73 -5.34 20.31
N LYS A 322 0.37 -5.70 20.97
CA LYS A 322 1.71 -5.68 20.34
C LYS A 322 1.79 -6.57 19.10
N ASP A 323 0.99 -7.64 19.07
CA ASP A 323 0.92 -8.58 17.95
C ASP A 323 -0.09 -8.16 16.86
N GLY A 324 -0.75 -6.99 17.02
CA GLY A 324 -1.68 -6.44 16.04
C GLY A 324 -3.10 -7.01 16.12
N PHE A 325 -3.48 -7.69 17.18
CA PHE A 325 -4.86 -8.10 17.43
C PHE A 325 -5.70 -6.95 18.00
N THR A 326 -6.98 -6.92 17.66
CA THR A 326 -7.95 -5.95 18.18
C THR A 326 -8.63 -6.48 19.43
N MET A 327 -8.81 -5.61 20.45
CA MET A 327 -9.46 -5.94 21.71
C MET A 327 -10.69 -5.05 21.94
N GLU A 328 -11.69 -5.57 22.64
CA GLU A 328 -12.87 -4.81 23.06
C GLU A 328 -12.58 -3.90 24.25
N GLN A 329 -11.65 -4.30 25.14
CA GLN A 329 -11.22 -3.52 26.28
C GLN A 329 -9.81 -2.98 26.06
N PRO A 330 -9.51 -1.73 26.48
CA PRO A 330 -8.18 -1.17 26.34
C PRO A 330 -7.19 -1.95 27.19
N GLN A 331 -5.94 -2.05 26.75
CA GLN A 331 -4.86 -2.57 27.58
C GLN A 331 -4.75 -1.70 28.84
N SER A 332 -4.86 -2.31 30.01
CA SER A 332 -4.54 -1.63 31.25
C SER A 332 -3.05 -1.30 31.26
N GLU A 333 -2.71 -0.03 31.52
CA GLU A 333 -1.32 0.32 31.83
C GLU A 333 -0.90 -0.53 33.04
N ALA A 334 0.20 -1.26 32.91
CA ALA A 334 0.79 -1.92 34.06
C ALA A 334 1.06 -0.83 35.12
N PRO A 335 0.63 -1.02 36.40
CA PRO A 335 0.88 -0.03 37.42
C PRO A 335 2.37 0.04 37.69
N GLY A 336 3.02 1.14 37.32
CA GLY A 336 4.39 1.48 37.69
C GLY A 336 5.39 1.61 36.54
N GLU A 337 5.20 2.61 35.70
CA GLU A 337 6.34 3.29 35.08
C GLU A 337 6.02 4.79 35.00
N ASP A 338 6.60 5.50 35.96
CA ASP A 338 6.65 6.97 35.99
C ASP A 338 7.19 7.52 34.66
N THR A 339 6.54 8.57 34.20
CA THR A 339 6.92 9.47 33.14
C THR A 339 8.39 9.90 33.26
N LYS A 340 9.31 9.09 32.80
CA LYS A 340 10.64 9.50 32.37
C LYS A 340 10.87 8.91 30.98
N SER A 341 11.03 9.79 30.03
CA SER A 341 11.54 9.58 28.69
C SER A 341 12.79 8.67 28.75
N SER A 342 12.60 7.38 28.85
CA SER A 342 13.65 6.39 28.69
C SER A 342 13.46 5.79 27.29
N ALA A 343 14.50 5.91 26.51
CA ALA A 343 14.68 5.25 25.22
C ALA A 343 14.35 3.75 25.38
N LEU A 344 13.11 3.38 25.06
CA LEU A 344 12.73 1.98 24.87
C LEU A 344 13.44 1.52 23.61
N GLY A 345 14.34 0.55 23.78
CA GLY A 345 14.99 -0.14 22.71
C GLY A 345 13.98 -0.68 21.69
N PRO A 346 14.40 -0.99 20.44
CA PRO A 346 13.53 -1.31 19.33
C PRO A 346 12.78 -2.62 19.57
N THR A 347 11.62 -2.54 20.21
CA THR A 347 10.67 -3.64 20.22
C THR A 347 9.92 -3.60 18.90
N ALA A 348 10.26 -4.49 17.98
CA ALA A 348 9.53 -4.66 16.74
C ALA A 348 8.07 -4.99 17.08
N ARG A 349 7.14 -4.12 16.67
CA ARG A 349 5.71 -4.41 16.72
C ARG A 349 5.32 -5.18 15.48
N SER A 350 4.62 -6.29 15.64
CA SER A 350 4.02 -7.01 14.53
C SER A 350 2.58 -6.54 14.33
N GLN A 351 2.15 -6.44 13.04
CA GLN A 351 0.81 -5.98 12.71
C GLN A 351 0.13 -6.95 11.74
N ASN A 352 -1.10 -7.31 12.06
CA ASN A 352 -1.97 -8.05 11.17
C ASN A 352 -2.63 -7.06 10.22
N ASN A 353 -2.23 -7.06 8.95
CA ASN A 353 -2.72 -6.12 7.96
C ASN A 353 -3.39 -6.84 6.81
N THR A 354 -4.54 -6.34 6.41
CA THR A 354 -5.23 -6.79 5.20
C THR A 354 -5.16 -5.70 4.16
N PHE A 355 -4.69 -6.05 2.98
CA PHE A 355 -4.63 -5.14 1.86
C PHE A 355 -5.28 -5.75 0.63
N TYR A 356 -5.81 -4.87 -0.19
CA TYR A 356 -6.72 -5.23 -1.24
C TYR A 356 -6.54 -4.31 -2.43
N LEU A 357 -6.27 -4.89 -3.60
CA LEU A 357 -6.32 -4.20 -4.88
C LEU A 357 -7.55 -4.64 -5.63
N LYS A 358 -8.28 -3.68 -6.19
CA LYS A 358 -9.41 -3.93 -7.06
C LYS A 358 -9.41 -3.02 -8.28
N GLN A 359 -9.91 -3.55 -9.36
CA GLN A 359 -10.15 -2.89 -10.62
C GLN A 359 -11.49 -2.15 -10.61
#